data_6d9bbd5b692f165309ff116d078f3a29
#
_entry.id   6d9bbd5b692f165309ff116d078f3a29
#
_cell.length_a   1.000
_cell.length_b   1.000
_cell.length_c   1.000
_cell.angle_alpha   90.00
_cell.angle_beta   90.00
_cell.angle_gamma   90.00
#
_symmetry.space_group_name_H-M   'P 1'
#
loop_
_entity.id
_entity.type
_entity.pdbx_description
1 polymer ?
#
loop_
_entity_poly.entity_id
_entity_poly.type
_entity_poly.pdbx_seq_one_letter_code
_entity_poly.pdbx_strand_id
1 'polypeptide(L)'
;VFVTAGMGGGTGTGSAAVVANIAKEMGALTIAVTTTPFKGEGRMRMENAEWGLQRLRGTADTVIVIPNDKLIELYPRLGLNQAFKMADEVLTKAIKGITELITKPGLVNLDFNDVKTIMKGAGVAMIGLGESDGHAEDRAKEAIDRALSSPLLEVDIAGANGVLVNVIGGPDMTISDAEFIAEEVQRKVSPDARIIWGAAVDPTLEKTIRVMVVVAGVKSKQILGAPNDT
;
A
#
# COMPACT_ATOMS: atom_id res chain seq x y z
N VAL A 1 -13.10 -2.40 7.90
CA VAL A 1 -12.84 -1.06 8.45
C VAL A 1 -11.44 -0.62 8.08
N PHE A 2 -11.31 0.61 7.56
CA PHE A 2 -10.01 1.27 7.40
C PHE A 2 -9.78 2.22 8.57
N VAL A 3 -8.60 2.11 9.18
CA VAL A 3 -8.11 3.03 10.21
C VAL A 3 -6.91 3.77 9.64
N THR A 4 -7.01 5.09 9.51
CA THR A 4 -5.91 5.90 8.97
C THR A 4 -5.40 6.90 9.99
N ALA A 5 -4.08 6.98 10.13
CA ALA A 5 -3.44 7.90 11.07
C ALA A 5 -2.01 8.24 10.66
N GLY A 6 -1.61 9.49 10.86
CA GLY A 6 -0.21 9.88 10.94
C GLY A 6 0.35 9.51 12.30
N MET A 7 1.42 8.71 12.32
CA MET A 7 2.07 8.25 13.55
C MET A 7 3.11 9.27 14.04
N GLY A 8 3.42 9.24 15.32
CA GLY A 8 4.43 10.11 15.95
C GLY A 8 3.87 11.28 16.75
N GLY A 9 2.64 11.66 16.48
CA GLY A 9 1.89 12.61 17.29
C GLY A 9 1.17 11.97 18.49
N GLY A 10 0.31 12.71 19.16
CA GLY A 10 -0.48 12.23 20.31
C GLY A 10 -1.73 11.46 19.89
N THR A 11 -2.60 12.10 19.09
CA THR A 11 -3.93 11.58 18.77
C THR A 11 -3.88 10.30 17.95
N GLY A 12 -3.28 10.35 16.74
CA GLY A 12 -3.22 9.17 15.84
C GLY A 12 -2.48 8.00 16.47
N THR A 13 -1.30 8.26 17.06
CA THR A 13 -0.48 7.25 17.72
C THR A 13 -1.19 6.56 18.88
N GLY A 14 -1.93 7.32 19.69
CA GLY A 14 -2.61 6.80 20.87
C GLY A 14 -3.94 6.10 20.57
N SER A 15 -4.74 6.65 19.62
CA SER A 15 -6.11 6.19 19.38
C SER A 15 -6.24 5.12 18.29
N ALA A 16 -5.34 5.09 17.29
CA ALA A 16 -5.50 4.18 16.15
C ALA A 16 -5.60 2.70 16.56
N ALA A 17 -4.75 2.25 17.48
CA ALA A 17 -4.78 0.88 17.97
C ALA A 17 -6.07 0.55 18.74
N VAL A 18 -6.63 1.52 19.48
CA VAL A 18 -7.90 1.33 20.20
C VAL A 18 -9.05 1.16 19.22
N VAL A 19 -9.13 2.03 18.22
CA VAL A 19 -10.17 1.95 17.19
C VAL A 19 -10.05 0.64 16.40
N ALA A 20 -8.84 0.25 16.03
CA ALA A 20 -8.58 -1.00 15.32
C ALA A 20 -9.02 -2.22 16.13
N ASN A 21 -8.73 -2.22 17.45
CA ASN A 21 -9.14 -3.31 18.35
C ASN A 21 -10.67 -3.45 18.42
N ILE A 22 -11.37 -2.34 18.61
CA ILE A 22 -12.84 -2.33 18.65
C ILE A 22 -13.44 -2.86 17.34
N ALA A 23 -12.91 -2.40 16.19
CA ALA A 23 -13.36 -2.86 14.88
C ALA A 23 -13.15 -4.36 14.69
N LYS A 24 -12.02 -4.89 15.15
CA LYS A 24 -11.70 -6.32 15.09
C LYS A 24 -12.58 -7.15 16.03
N GLU A 25 -12.84 -6.69 17.24
CA GLU A 25 -13.76 -7.32 18.18
C GLU A 25 -15.20 -7.40 17.65
N MET A 26 -15.60 -6.44 16.83
CA MET A 26 -16.87 -6.45 16.09
C MET A 26 -16.88 -7.41 14.89
N GLY A 27 -15.80 -8.14 14.63
CA GLY A 27 -15.67 -9.11 13.53
C GLY A 27 -15.36 -8.48 12.17
N ALA A 28 -15.05 -7.19 12.10
CA ALA A 28 -14.71 -6.52 10.86
C ALA A 28 -13.26 -6.81 10.45
N LEU A 29 -13.02 -7.04 9.14
CA LEU A 29 -11.68 -6.97 8.58
C LEU A 29 -11.14 -5.55 8.82
N THR A 30 -10.02 -5.45 9.55
CA THR A 30 -9.45 -4.17 9.98
C THR A 30 -8.09 -3.95 9.35
N ILE A 31 -8.03 -2.98 8.45
CA ILE A 31 -6.82 -2.58 7.73
C ILE A 31 -6.43 -1.18 8.21
N ALA A 32 -5.23 -1.05 8.77
CA ALA A 32 -4.68 0.24 9.10
C ALA A 32 -3.77 0.75 7.97
N VAL A 33 -3.91 2.03 7.61
CA VAL A 33 -3.03 2.70 6.65
C VAL A 33 -2.43 3.91 7.34
N THR A 34 -1.11 3.88 7.54
CA THR A 34 -0.43 4.85 8.41
C THR A 34 0.80 5.43 7.73
N THR A 35 1.13 6.66 8.12
CA THR A 35 2.41 7.29 7.75
C THR A 35 3.33 7.37 8.96
N THR A 36 4.65 7.23 8.72
CA THR A 36 5.67 7.57 9.72
C THR A 36 6.18 8.99 9.50
N PRO A 37 6.66 9.67 10.56
CA PRO A 37 7.17 11.03 10.45
C PRO A 37 8.36 11.12 9.47
N PHE A 38 8.59 12.33 8.96
CA PHE A 38 9.88 12.65 8.32
C PHE A 38 11.00 12.66 9.38
N LYS A 39 12.21 12.24 9.01
CA LYS A 39 13.38 12.32 9.89
C LYS A 39 13.59 13.72 10.46
N GLY A 40 13.30 14.76 9.65
CA GLY A 40 13.37 16.15 10.05
C GLY A 40 12.41 16.56 11.17
N GLU A 41 11.37 15.76 11.46
CA GLU A 41 10.44 16.01 12.57
C GLU A 41 11.01 15.64 13.95
N GLY A 42 12.12 14.92 13.97
CA GLY A 42 12.90 14.64 15.17
C GLY A 42 12.67 13.23 15.74
N ARG A 43 13.67 12.80 16.52
CA ARG A 43 13.78 11.45 17.07
C ARG A 43 12.58 11.05 17.94
N MET A 44 12.12 11.95 18.80
CA MET A 44 10.97 11.69 19.70
C MET A 44 9.70 11.31 18.93
N ARG A 45 9.44 11.97 17.79
CA ARG A 45 8.30 11.62 16.94
C ARG A 45 8.45 10.25 16.30
N MET A 46 9.67 9.90 15.91
CA MET A 46 9.93 8.58 15.34
C MET A 46 9.74 7.48 16.39
N GLU A 47 10.27 7.64 17.59
CA GLU A 47 10.10 6.70 18.72
C GLU A 47 8.61 6.52 19.08
N ASN A 48 7.85 7.61 19.12
CA ASN A 48 6.40 7.55 19.32
C ASN A 48 5.69 6.79 18.19
N ALA A 49 6.10 7.01 16.93
CA ALA A 49 5.55 6.33 15.80
C ALA A 49 5.80 4.81 15.85
N GLU A 50 7.01 4.40 16.17
CA GLU A 50 7.39 2.99 16.34
C GLU A 50 6.56 2.30 17.43
N TRP A 51 6.43 2.96 18.59
CA TRP A 51 5.59 2.46 19.68
C TRP A 51 4.12 2.30 19.26
N GLY A 52 3.56 3.29 18.57
CA GLY A 52 2.19 3.23 18.07
C GLY A 52 1.98 2.14 17.03
N LEU A 53 2.95 1.96 16.10
CA LEU A 53 2.92 0.91 15.09
C LEU A 53 2.98 -0.48 15.71
N GLN A 54 3.80 -0.70 16.74
CA GLN A 54 3.86 -1.98 17.44
C GLN A 54 2.50 -2.35 18.05
N ARG A 55 1.81 -1.39 18.70
CA ARG A 55 0.46 -1.60 19.23
C ARG A 55 -0.56 -1.87 18.13
N LEU A 56 -0.51 -1.10 17.06
CA LEU A 56 -1.44 -1.23 15.94
C LEU A 56 -1.31 -2.59 15.24
N ARG A 57 -0.09 -3.11 15.11
CA ARG A 57 0.18 -4.46 14.58
C ARG A 57 -0.42 -5.58 15.43
N GLY A 58 -0.53 -5.37 16.74
CA GLY A 58 -1.20 -6.33 17.63
C GLY A 58 -2.72 -6.33 17.52
N THR A 59 -3.30 -5.26 16.99
CA THR A 59 -4.75 -5.04 16.98
C THR A 59 -5.40 -5.08 15.60
N ALA A 60 -4.74 -4.60 14.55
CA ALA A 60 -5.25 -4.68 13.17
C ALA A 60 -4.97 -6.04 12.52
N ASP A 61 -5.70 -6.40 11.48
CA ASP A 61 -5.41 -7.57 10.63
C ASP A 61 -4.21 -7.30 9.73
N THR A 62 -4.13 -6.10 9.15
CA THR A 62 -3.02 -5.64 8.33
C THR A 62 -2.71 -4.18 8.64
N VAL A 63 -1.43 -3.85 8.70
CA VAL A 63 -0.93 -2.48 8.82
C VAL A 63 -0.10 -2.15 7.59
N ILE A 64 -0.60 -1.27 6.75
CA ILE A 64 0.13 -0.70 5.62
C ILE A 64 0.88 0.54 6.14
N VAL A 65 2.19 0.53 6.00
CA VAL A 65 3.04 1.62 6.48
C VAL A 65 3.62 2.38 5.29
N ILE A 66 3.46 3.70 5.30
CA ILE A 66 3.98 4.62 4.29
C ILE A 66 5.02 5.52 4.97
N PRO A 67 6.32 5.26 4.75
CA PRO A 67 7.36 6.10 5.32
C PRO A 67 7.42 7.45 4.57
N ASN A 68 7.19 8.58 5.28
CA ASN A 68 7.22 9.89 4.67
C ASN A 68 8.58 10.24 4.05
N ASP A 69 9.68 9.76 4.63
CA ASP A 69 11.01 9.96 4.06
C ASP A 69 11.14 9.40 2.63
N LYS A 70 10.46 8.30 2.33
CA LYS A 70 10.45 7.69 1.00
C LYS A 70 9.71 8.53 -0.04
N LEU A 71 8.81 9.40 0.39
CA LEU A 71 8.15 10.35 -0.49
C LEU A 71 9.12 11.45 -0.97
N ILE A 72 10.10 11.82 -0.14
CA ILE A 72 11.15 12.76 -0.54
C ILE A 72 12.05 12.15 -1.63
N GLU A 73 12.31 10.85 -1.57
CA GLU A 73 13.07 10.15 -2.61
C GLU A 73 12.35 10.18 -3.97
N LEU A 74 11.01 10.06 -3.96
CA LEU A 74 10.18 10.18 -5.16
C LEU A 74 10.15 11.61 -5.72
N TYR A 75 10.18 12.60 -4.83
CA TYR A 75 10.00 14.01 -5.18
C TYR A 75 11.00 14.92 -4.46
N PRO A 76 12.30 14.88 -4.81
CA PRO A 76 13.37 15.50 -4.01
C PRO A 76 13.37 17.04 -4.00
N ARG A 77 12.52 17.69 -4.80
CA ARG A 77 12.42 19.16 -4.87
C ARG A 77 11.17 19.75 -4.25
N LEU A 78 10.39 18.94 -3.50
CA LEU A 78 9.18 19.42 -2.84
C LEU A 78 9.50 20.26 -1.59
N GLY A 79 8.81 21.39 -1.44
CA GLY A 79 8.76 22.10 -0.17
C GLY A 79 8.01 21.29 0.91
N LEU A 80 8.28 21.55 2.18
CA LEU A 80 7.73 20.78 3.31
C LEU A 80 6.20 20.65 3.26
N ASN A 81 5.47 21.73 2.98
CA ASN A 81 4.01 21.69 2.89
C ASN A 81 3.53 20.82 1.72
N GLN A 82 4.27 20.78 0.62
CA GLN A 82 3.96 19.93 -0.52
C GLN A 82 4.25 18.47 -0.21
N ALA A 83 5.29 18.17 0.56
CA ALA A 83 5.61 16.82 1.00
C ALA A 83 4.49 16.23 1.89
N PHE A 84 3.92 17.01 2.80
CA PHE A 84 2.75 16.57 3.58
C PHE A 84 1.51 16.33 2.71
N LYS A 85 1.22 17.21 1.75
CA LYS A 85 0.12 16.98 0.80
C LYS A 85 0.31 15.70 -0.02
N MET A 86 1.56 15.43 -0.42
CA MET A 86 1.89 14.19 -1.12
C MET A 86 1.65 12.95 -0.24
N ALA A 87 1.99 13.02 1.06
CA ALA A 87 1.69 11.95 2.00
C ALA A 87 0.17 11.69 2.08
N ASP A 88 -0.65 12.74 2.15
CA ASP A 88 -2.10 12.64 2.15
C ASP A 88 -2.65 12.05 0.84
N GLU A 89 -2.05 12.42 -0.30
CA GLU A 89 -2.43 11.86 -1.60
C GLU A 89 -2.10 10.37 -1.71
N VAL A 90 -0.93 9.94 -1.22
CA VAL A 90 -0.54 8.53 -1.22
C VAL A 90 -1.45 7.71 -0.31
N LEU A 91 -1.77 8.22 0.90
CA LEU A 91 -2.76 7.60 1.80
C LEU A 91 -4.11 7.46 1.10
N THR A 92 -4.58 8.52 0.46
CA THR A 92 -5.86 8.53 -0.26
C THR A 92 -5.84 7.52 -1.40
N LYS A 93 -4.78 7.48 -2.21
CA LYS A 93 -4.63 6.51 -3.31
C LYS A 93 -4.62 5.06 -2.79
N ALA A 94 -3.93 4.80 -1.67
CA ALA A 94 -3.88 3.48 -1.05
C ALA A 94 -5.27 3.00 -0.61
N ILE A 95 -5.98 3.81 0.16
CA ILE A 95 -7.31 3.47 0.67
C ILE A 95 -8.31 3.36 -0.48
N LYS A 96 -8.32 4.34 -1.39
CA LYS A 96 -9.20 4.36 -2.55
C LYS A 96 -8.98 3.14 -3.44
N GLY A 97 -7.72 2.82 -3.74
CA GLY A 97 -7.37 1.67 -4.57
C GLY A 97 -7.89 0.35 -4.02
N ILE A 98 -7.68 0.08 -2.73
CA ILE A 98 -8.20 -1.15 -2.09
C ILE A 98 -9.72 -1.14 -2.01
N THR A 99 -10.34 0.00 -1.72
CA THR A 99 -11.80 0.12 -1.61
C THR A 99 -12.48 -0.07 -2.97
N GLU A 100 -11.94 0.54 -4.01
CA GLU A 100 -12.51 0.46 -5.36
C GLU A 100 -12.47 -0.95 -5.94
N LEU A 101 -11.44 -1.73 -5.63
CA LEU A 101 -11.37 -3.15 -6.00
C LEU A 101 -12.59 -3.96 -5.54
N ILE A 102 -13.16 -3.57 -4.39
CA ILE A 102 -14.28 -4.30 -3.76
C ILE A 102 -15.62 -3.69 -4.16
N THR A 103 -15.68 -2.36 -4.34
CA THR A 103 -16.96 -1.62 -4.45
C THR A 103 -17.31 -1.20 -5.87
N LYS A 104 -16.34 -1.11 -6.76
CA LYS A 104 -16.59 -0.70 -8.15
C LYS A 104 -16.60 -1.92 -9.08
N PRO A 105 -17.61 -2.01 -9.96
CA PRO A 105 -17.54 -2.98 -11.04
C PRO A 105 -16.37 -2.64 -11.97
N GLY A 106 -15.50 -3.61 -12.20
CA GLY A 106 -14.32 -3.48 -13.05
C GLY A 106 -14.34 -4.44 -14.23
N LEU A 107 -13.29 -4.44 -15.05
CA LEU A 107 -13.05 -5.44 -16.08
C LEU A 107 -12.80 -6.82 -15.46
N VAL A 108 -12.07 -6.83 -14.34
CA VAL A 108 -11.84 -8.00 -13.50
C VAL A 108 -12.26 -7.64 -12.08
N ASN A 109 -13.30 -8.32 -11.59
CA ASN A 109 -13.88 -8.05 -10.28
C ASN A 109 -13.29 -8.96 -9.23
N LEU A 110 -13.00 -8.40 -8.07
CA LEU A 110 -12.60 -9.12 -6.87
C LEU A 110 -13.76 -9.23 -5.89
N ASP A 111 -13.88 -10.41 -5.28
CA ASP A 111 -14.78 -10.60 -4.14
C ASP A 111 -14.10 -10.05 -2.86
N PHE A 112 -14.91 -9.54 -1.95
CA PHE A 112 -14.45 -9.15 -0.61
C PHE A 112 -13.71 -10.28 0.11
N ASN A 113 -14.12 -11.53 -0.09
CA ASN A 113 -13.46 -12.69 0.50
C ASN A 113 -12.03 -12.89 -0.03
N ASP A 114 -11.76 -12.52 -1.28
CA ASP A 114 -10.42 -12.59 -1.84
C ASP A 114 -9.48 -11.61 -1.13
N VAL A 115 -9.91 -10.36 -1.01
CA VAL A 115 -9.15 -9.34 -0.26
C VAL A 115 -8.98 -9.75 1.20
N LYS A 116 -10.04 -10.27 1.83
CA LYS A 116 -9.99 -10.77 3.21
C LYS A 116 -8.97 -11.90 3.37
N THR A 117 -8.85 -12.79 2.39
CA THR A 117 -7.91 -13.91 2.44
C THR A 117 -6.45 -13.45 2.47
N ILE A 118 -6.11 -12.38 1.75
CA ILE A 118 -4.76 -11.81 1.77
C ILE A 118 -4.53 -10.95 3.01
N MET A 119 -5.53 -10.14 3.40
CA MET A 119 -5.33 -9.09 4.41
C MET A 119 -5.57 -9.58 5.84
N LYS A 120 -6.33 -10.66 6.06
CA LYS A 120 -6.63 -11.15 7.41
C LYS A 120 -5.39 -11.76 8.07
N GLY A 121 -4.92 -11.14 9.15
CA GLY A 121 -3.77 -11.64 9.91
C GLY A 121 -2.44 -11.51 9.17
N ALA A 122 -2.36 -10.68 8.12
CA ALA A 122 -1.14 -10.51 7.33
C ALA A 122 -0.04 -9.70 8.04
N GLY A 123 -0.39 -9.00 9.12
CA GLY A 123 0.57 -8.21 9.89
C GLY A 123 0.98 -6.93 9.16
N VAL A 124 2.22 -6.86 8.67
CA VAL A 124 2.71 -5.69 7.94
C VAL A 124 2.56 -5.88 6.44
N ALA A 125 2.13 -4.83 5.77
CA ALA A 125 2.11 -4.74 4.32
C ALA A 125 2.77 -3.43 3.84
N MET A 126 3.35 -3.49 2.66
CA MET A 126 3.93 -2.34 1.97
C MET A 126 3.18 -2.08 0.67
N ILE A 127 3.27 -0.86 0.17
CA ILE A 127 2.57 -0.44 -1.04
C ILE A 127 3.56 0.09 -2.06
N GLY A 128 3.40 -0.34 -3.30
CA GLY A 128 4.07 0.24 -4.45
C GLY A 128 3.07 0.94 -5.35
N LEU A 129 3.42 2.10 -5.85
CA LEU A 129 2.60 2.89 -6.75
C LEU A 129 3.39 3.20 -8.01
N GLY A 130 2.79 2.93 -9.16
CA GLY A 130 3.34 3.27 -10.47
C GLY A 130 2.26 3.82 -11.39
N GLU A 131 2.63 4.77 -12.22
CA GLU A 131 1.74 5.39 -13.20
C GLU A 131 2.52 5.64 -14.47
N SER A 132 1.92 5.38 -15.63
CA SER A 132 2.49 5.71 -16.93
C SER A 132 1.42 6.26 -17.88
N ASP A 133 1.80 7.34 -18.56
CA ASP A 133 1.08 7.97 -19.66
C ASP A 133 1.88 7.85 -21.00
N GLY A 134 2.81 6.92 -21.04
CA GLY A 134 3.67 6.63 -22.19
C GLY A 134 2.92 6.03 -23.39
N HIS A 135 3.68 5.54 -24.36
CA HIS A 135 3.11 4.89 -25.55
C HIS A 135 2.32 3.64 -25.14
N ALA A 136 1.23 3.36 -25.85
CA ALA A 136 0.30 2.28 -25.52
C ALA A 136 0.98 0.91 -25.35
N GLU A 137 2.00 0.60 -26.15
CA GLU A 137 2.72 -0.69 -26.14
C GLU A 137 3.63 -0.86 -24.90
N ASP A 138 4.14 0.25 -24.33
CA ASP A 138 5.09 0.22 -23.21
C ASP A 138 4.44 0.60 -21.86
N ARG A 139 3.28 1.22 -21.91
CA ARG A 139 2.63 1.87 -20.76
C ARG A 139 2.35 0.92 -19.60
N ALA A 140 1.84 -0.29 -19.88
CA ALA A 140 1.60 -1.28 -18.85
C ALA A 140 2.90 -1.72 -18.17
N LYS A 141 3.95 -1.95 -18.96
CA LYS A 141 5.28 -2.31 -18.47
C LYS A 141 5.90 -1.20 -17.64
N GLU A 142 5.88 0.03 -18.12
CA GLU A 142 6.41 1.16 -17.36
C GLU A 142 5.68 1.37 -16.04
N ALA A 143 4.33 1.24 -16.03
CA ALA A 143 3.54 1.41 -14.83
C ALA A 143 3.87 0.33 -13.77
N ILE A 144 3.97 -0.95 -14.16
CA ILE A 144 4.33 -2.01 -13.22
C ILE A 144 5.79 -1.92 -12.77
N ASP A 145 6.73 -1.59 -13.64
CA ASP A 145 8.13 -1.42 -13.27
C ASP A 145 8.29 -0.28 -12.26
N ARG A 146 7.60 0.85 -12.44
CA ARG A 146 7.56 1.95 -11.48
C ARG A 146 6.94 1.54 -10.14
N ALA A 147 5.86 0.76 -10.16
CA ALA A 147 5.23 0.27 -8.94
C ALA A 147 6.15 -0.64 -8.13
N LEU A 148 6.82 -1.58 -8.80
CA LEU A 148 7.73 -2.53 -8.17
C LEU A 148 9.08 -1.92 -7.75
N SER A 149 9.50 -0.85 -8.41
CA SER A 149 10.68 -0.07 -8.05
C SER A 149 10.37 1.11 -7.11
N SER A 150 9.13 1.23 -6.66
CA SER A 150 8.70 2.32 -5.78
C SER A 150 9.49 2.30 -4.47
N PRO A 151 10.08 3.42 -4.03
CA PRO A 151 10.74 3.51 -2.73
C PRO A 151 9.83 3.17 -1.55
N LEU A 152 8.51 3.27 -1.73
CA LEU A 152 7.51 2.87 -0.73
C LEU A 152 7.41 1.35 -0.58
N LEU A 153 7.88 0.58 -1.57
CA LEU A 153 7.87 -0.89 -1.60
C LEU A 153 9.28 -1.46 -1.34
N GLU A 154 10.07 -0.82 -0.50
CA GLU A 154 11.44 -1.25 -0.19
C GLU A 154 11.46 -2.50 0.70
N VAL A 155 11.02 -3.63 0.13
CA VAL A 155 10.99 -4.95 0.78
C VAL A 155 11.32 -6.03 -0.23
N ASP A 156 11.82 -7.15 0.26
CA ASP A 156 11.95 -8.35 -0.55
C ASP A 156 10.57 -8.94 -0.84
N ILE A 157 10.06 -8.68 -2.03
CA ILE A 157 8.75 -9.19 -2.46
C ILE A 157 8.74 -10.71 -2.71
N ALA A 158 9.92 -11.31 -2.90
CA ALA A 158 10.04 -12.76 -3.05
C ALA A 158 9.62 -13.52 -1.78
N GLY A 159 9.71 -12.88 -0.62
CA GLY A 159 9.25 -13.45 0.66
C GLY A 159 7.80 -13.12 1.04
N ALA A 160 7.02 -12.53 0.15
CA ALA A 160 5.64 -12.16 0.42
C ALA A 160 4.70 -13.36 0.54
N ASN A 161 3.76 -13.31 1.48
CA ASN A 161 2.72 -14.33 1.63
C ASN A 161 1.50 -14.06 0.72
N GLY A 162 1.24 -12.79 0.43
CA GLY A 162 0.13 -12.38 -0.42
C GLY A 162 0.40 -11.06 -1.12
N VAL A 163 -0.11 -10.93 -2.32
CA VAL A 163 0.00 -9.71 -3.12
C VAL A 163 -1.35 -9.35 -3.70
N LEU A 164 -1.72 -8.09 -3.53
CA LEU A 164 -2.89 -7.49 -4.13
C LEU A 164 -2.45 -6.50 -5.21
N VAL A 165 -2.93 -6.68 -6.43
CA VAL A 165 -2.64 -5.80 -7.55
C VAL A 165 -3.90 -5.09 -8.01
N ASN A 166 -3.88 -3.77 -8.01
CA ASN A 166 -4.94 -2.95 -8.56
C ASN A 166 -4.46 -2.22 -9.81
N VAL A 167 -5.13 -2.44 -10.92
CA VAL A 167 -4.86 -1.78 -12.20
C VAL A 167 -6.03 -0.86 -12.54
N ILE A 168 -5.75 0.41 -12.72
CA ILE A 168 -6.75 1.39 -13.15
C ILE A 168 -6.22 2.08 -14.40
N GLY A 169 -6.97 1.99 -15.49
CA GLY A 169 -6.58 2.64 -16.74
C GLY A 169 -7.68 3.47 -17.35
N GLY A 170 -7.33 4.23 -18.37
CA GLY A 170 -8.28 4.95 -19.21
C GLY A 170 -9.14 4.00 -20.05
N PRO A 171 -10.10 4.56 -20.85
CA PRO A 171 -10.96 3.77 -21.72
C PRO A 171 -10.21 2.98 -22.81
N ASP A 172 -8.97 3.32 -23.05
CA ASP A 172 -8.06 2.69 -24.01
C ASP A 172 -7.24 1.52 -23.41
N MET A 173 -7.34 1.27 -22.09
CA MET A 173 -6.70 0.14 -21.44
C MET A 173 -7.39 -1.17 -21.87
N THR A 174 -6.61 -2.16 -22.22
CA THR A 174 -7.09 -3.50 -22.60
C THR A 174 -7.01 -4.48 -21.43
N ILE A 175 -7.72 -5.61 -21.55
CA ILE A 175 -7.59 -6.72 -20.61
C ILE A 175 -6.16 -7.27 -20.65
N SER A 176 -5.56 -7.35 -21.83
CA SER A 176 -4.18 -7.83 -22.01
C SER A 176 -3.15 -6.97 -21.27
N ASP A 177 -3.36 -5.66 -21.17
CA ASP A 177 -2.50 -4.77 -20.36
C ASP A 177 -2.56 -5.15 -18.88
N ALA A 178 -3.76 -5.42 -18.37
CA ALA A 178 -3.96 -5.79 -16.98
C ALA A 178 -3.42 -7.21 -16.66
N GLU A 179 -3.61 -8.16 -17.57
CA GLU A 179 -3.04 -9.52 -17.48
C GLU A 179 -1.52 -9.49 -17.48
N PHE A 180 -0.91 -8.72 -18.38
CA PHE A 180 0.53 -8.53 -18.43
C PHE A 180 1.09 -8.00 -17.09
N ILE A 181 0.43 -7.01 -16.49
CA ILE A 181 0.81 -6.47 -15.18
C ILE A 181 0.76 -7.54 -14.09
N ALA A 182 -0.29 -8.34 -14.07
CA ALA A 182 -0.45 -9.43 -13.10
C ALA A 182 0.63 -10.51 -13.27
N GLU A 183 0.95 -10.90 -14.51
CA GLU A 183 2.02 -11.85 -14.81
C GLU A 183 3.40 -11.34 -14.39
N GLU A 184 3.70 -10.05 -14.62
CA GLU A 184 4.99 -9.46 -14.20
C GLU A 184 5.16 -9.50 -12.67
N VAL A 185 4.09 -9.28 -11.92
CA VAL A 185 4.11 -9.45 -10.46
C VAL A 185 4.35 -10.92 -10.10
N GLN A 186 3.65 -11.84 -10.76
CA GLN A 186 3.77 -13.28 -10.50
C GLN A 186 5.19 -13.80 -10.70
N ARG A 187 5.92 -13.28 -11.68
CA ARG A 187 7.31 -13.66 -11.94
C ARG A 187 8.28 -13.23 -10.84
N LYS A 188 7.92 -12.21 -10.05
CA LYS A 188 8.81 -11.59 -9.03
C LYS A 188 8.51 -12.03 -7.60
N VAL A 189 7.41 -12.73 -7.37
CA VAL A 189 7.02 -13.21 -6.03
C VAL A 189 7.22 -14.73 -5.91
N SER A 190 7.16 -15.23 -4.66
CA SER A 190 7.22 -16.68 -4.42
C SER A 190 6.10 -17.41 -5.18
N PRO A 191 6.37 -18.60 -5.74
CA PRO A 191 5.33 -19.45 -6.30
C PRO A 191 4.21 -19.82 -5.32
N ASP A 192 4.50 -19.77 -4.02
CA ASP A 192 3.54 -20.06 -2.95
C ASP A 192 2.73 -18.81 -2.53
N ALA A 193 3.10 -17.62 -3.03
CA ALA A 193 2.39 -16.39 -2.72
C ALA A 193 1.00 -16.38 -3.36
N ARG A 194 0.01 -15.94 -2.59
CA ARG A 194 -1.33 -15.70 -3.14
C ARG A 194 -1.37 -14.36 -3.85
N ILE A 195 -1.67 -14.39 -5.14
CA ILE A 195 -1.82 -13.17 -5.93
C ILE A 195 -3.29 -12.99 -6.27
N ILE A 196 -3.79 -11.81 -5.97
CA ILE A 196 -5.13 -11.37 -6.33
C ILE A 196 -4.99 -10.05 -7.09
N TRP A 197 -5.64 -9.97 -8.24
CA TRP A 197 -5.58 -8.76 -9.05
C TRP A 197 -6.96 -8.37 -9.57
N GLY A 198 -7.17 -7.08 -9.69
CA GLY A 198 -8.37 -6.51 -10.29
C GLY A 198 -8.02 -5.36 -11.22
N ALA A 199 -8.90 -5.14 -12.19
CA ALA A 199 -8.74 -4.08 -13.17
C ALA A 199 -10.05 -3.29 -13.33
N ALA A 200 -9.93 -1.96 -13.33
CA ALA A 200 -11.05 -1.06 -13.52
C ALA A 200 -10.73 0.05 -14.54
N VAL A 201 -11.75 0.57 -15.19
CA VAL A 201 -11.62 1.72 -16.10
C VAL A 201 -12.08 2.98 -15.38
N ASP A 202 -11.23 4.00 -15.40
CA ASP A 202 -11.57 5.35 -14.95
C ASP A 202 -11.56 6.27 -16.19
N PRO A 203 -12.74 6.77 -16.63
CA PRO A 203 -12.83 7.63 -17.81
C PRO A 203 -12.06 8.94 -17.70
N THR A 204 -11.64 9.33 -16.49
CA THR A 204 -10.87 10.55 -16.26
C THR A 204 -9.37 10.36 -16.53
N LEU A 205 -8.93 9.11 -16.66
CA LEU A 205 -7.56 8.75 -16.98
C LEU A 205 -7.39 8.63 -18.49
N GLU A 206 -7.10 9.76 -19.16
CA GLU A 206 -6.77 9.72 -20.58
C GLU A 206 -5.39 9.11 -20.79
N LYS A 207 -5.32 8.01 -21.56
CA LYS A 207 -4.07 7.34 -21.95
C LYS A 207 -3.10 7.04 -20.79
N THR A 208 -3.64 6.81 -19.59
CA THR A 208 -2.84 6.58 -18.39
C THR A 208 -3.19 5.24 -17.77
N ILE A 209 -2.20 4.49 -17.34
CA ILE A 209 -2.36 3.29 -16.50
C ILE A 209 -1.73 3.56 -15.14
N ARG A 210 -2.49 3.28 -14.08
CA ARG A 210 -2.04 3.28 -12.69
C ARG A 210 -2.02 1.89 -12.15
N VAL A 211 -0.93 1.54 -11.50
CA VAL A 211 -0.76 0.26 -10.83
C VAL A 211 -0.48 0.50 -9.36
N MET A 212 -1.23 -0.17 -8.52
CA MET A 212 -0.96 -0.26 -7.09
C MET A 212 -0.70 -1.71 -6.74
N VAL A 213 0.42 -1.97 -6.10
CA VAL A 213 0.79 -3.29 -5.60
C VAL A 213 0.85 -3.21 -4.08
N VAL A 214 0.07 -4.04 -3.39
CA VAL A 214 0.13 -4.20 -1.93
C VAL A 214 0.73 -5.55 -1.63
N VAL A 215 1.87 -5.56 -0.96
CA VAL A 215 2.62 -6.77 -0.61
C VAL A 215 2.46 -7.02 0.88
N ALA A 216 1.82 -8.13 1.22
CA ALA A 216 1.43 -8.47 2.58
C ALA A 216 2.26 -9.63 3.15
N GLY A 217 2.46 -9.64 4.47
CA GLY A 217 3.22 -10.67 5.17
C GLY A 217 4.72 -10.52 4.99
N VAL A 218 5.21 -9.32 4.73
CA VAL A 218 6.64 -9.01 4.54
C VAL A 218 7.33 -8.64 5.85
N LYS A 219 8.62 -8.98 5.93
CA LYS A 219 9.50 -8.53 7.01
C LYS A 219 10.26 -7.29 6.54
N SER A 220 9.94 -6.13 7.08
CA SER A 220 10.67 -4.90 6.81
C SER A 220 11.54 -4.51 7.99
N LYS A 221 12.84 -4.33 7.77
CA LYS A 221 13.79 -3.85 8.79
C LYS A 221 13.44 -2.44 9.28
N GLN A 222 12.81 -1.64 8.44
CA GLN A 222 12.42 -0.26 8.77
C GLN A 222 11.23 -0.18 9.74
N ILE A 223 10.42 -1.25 9.81
CA ILE A 223 9.20 -1.29 10.63
C ILE A 223 9.38 -2.16 11.87
N LEU A 224 10.33 -3.10 11.83
CA LEU A 224 10.56 -4.05 12.93
C LEU A 224 11.56 -3.52 13.97
N GLY A 225 12.27 -2.42 13.70
CA GLY A 225 13.47 -2.08 14.44
C GLY A 225 14.58 -3.12 14.18
N ALA A 226 15.81 -2.84 14.60
CA ALA A 226 16.84 -3.88 14.64
C ALA A 226 16.35 -5.00 15.57
N PRO A 227 16.59 -6.30 15.27
CA PRO A 227 16.29 -7.36 16.20
C PRO A 227 17.03 -7.03 17.50
N ASN A 228 16.31 -6.99 18.61
CA ASN A 228 16.97 -6.93 19.91
C ASN A 228 17.83 -8.19 20.01
N ASP A 229 19.14 -8.02 19.93
CA ASP A 229 20.09 -9.05 20.33
C ASP A 229 19.89 -9.29 21.83
N THR A 230 19.13 -10.31 22.17
CA THR A 230 19.08 -10.92 23.51
C THR A 230 19.64 -12.30 23.41
#